data_7ef8f25416c4a90931efed498fa89a84
#
_entry.id   7ef8f25416c4a90931efed498fa89a84
#
_cell.length_a   1.000
_cell.length_b   1.000
_cell.length_c   1.000
_cell.angle_alpha   90.00
_cell.angle_beta   90.00
_cell.angle_gamma   90.00
#
_symmetry.space_group_name_H-M   'P 1'
#
loop_
_entity.id
_entity.type
_entity.pdbx_description
1 polymer ?
#
loop_
_entity_poly.entity_id
_entity_poly.type
_entity_poly.pdbx_seq_one_letter_code
_entity_poly.pdbx_strand_id
1 'polypeptide(L)'
;AWLQRIAEHHPLSLHGVALSLAADIAPDEMHLHRLRALIDQLQPALVSEHLAWSSWRGQYLPDLLPFPRSNEALIRISDNVQRTQDALGRSISLENPSHYLPMEGHDWDEIDFLAELARRTGCGLLLDVNNVHVSAHNLGFDAAAYLARFPAQAISEIHLAGHSHDAQASLLIDSHDATIAAPVWALYQQLITRIGPRPTLIERDGNLPAFSELLAERDTAQALLDSAGARP
;
A
#
# COMPACT_ATOMS: atom_id res chain seq x y z
N ALA A 1 -21.97 8.49 10.17
CA ALA A 1 -22.25 7.55 11.26
C ALA A 1 -20.99 7.16 12.05
N TRP A 2 -20.47 5.88 11.98
CA TRP A 2 -19.32 5.49 12.82
C TRP A 2 -18.03 6.20 12.41
N LEU A 3 -17.69 6.25 11.13
CA LEU A 3 -16.48 6.92 10.64
C LEU A 3 -16.42 8.40 11.03
N GLN A 4 -17.57 9.12 11.00
CA GLN A 4 -17.62 10.52 11.45
C GLN A 4 -17.26 10.66 12.93
N ARG A 5 -17.81 9.77 13.78
CA ARG A 5 -17.51 9.77 15.22
C ARG A 5 -16.03 9.45 15.49
N ILE A 6 -15.42 8.58 14.70
CA ILE A 6 -13.98 8.30 14.80
C ILE A 6 -13.18 9.52 14.34
N ALA A 7 -13.56 10.16 13.22
CA ALA A 7 -12.90 11.34 12.69
C ALA A 7 -12.90 12.54 13.67
N GLU A 8 -13.87 12.63 14.59
CA GLU A 8 -13.91 13.67 15.64
C GLU A 8 -12.74 13.55 16.62
N HIS A 9 -12.13 12.38 16.75
CA HIS A 9 -11.12 12.09 17.76
C HIS A 9 -9.78 11.61 17.18
N HIS A 10 -9.78 11.11 15.94
CA HIS A 10 -8.61 10.51 15.31
C HIS A 10 -8.49 10.94 13.86
N PRO A 11 -7.28 11.24 13.35
CA PRO A 11 -7.07 11.39 11.93
C PRO A 11 -7.35 10.06 11.23
N LEU A 12 -8.05 10.12 10.08
CA LEU A 12 -8.34 8.94 9.27
C LEU A 12 -7.38 8.84 8.09
N SER A 13 -6.98 7.63 7.76
CA SER A 13 -6.49 7.24 6.44
C SER A 13 -7.59 6.47 5.73
N LEU A 14 -7.92 6.84 4.49
CA LEU A 14 -8.85 6.10 3.64
C LEU A 14 -8.03 5.32 2.62
N HIS A 15 -8.25 4.02 2.58
CA HIS A 15 -7.57 3.12 1.68
C HIS A 15 -8.55 2.47 0.71
N GLY A 16 -8.30 2.61 -0.59
CA GLY A 16 -9.15 2.11 -1.67
C GLY A 16 -8.58 0.85 -2.31
N VAL A 17 -9.50 0.00 -2.81
CA VAL A 17 -9.15 -1.29 -3.42
C VAL A 17 -9.73 -1.48 -4.83
N ALA A 18 -10.40 -0.47 -5.38
CA ALA A 18 -11.24 -0.68 -6.57
C ALA A 18 -11.10 0.37 -7.68
N LEU A 19 -10.20 1.35 -7.56
CA LEU A 19 -9.95 2.33 -8.63
C LEU A 19 -9.28 1.71 -9.86
N SER A 20 -8.60 0.56 -9.68
CA SER A 20 -7.99 -0.16 -10.80
C SER A 20 -7.02 0.70 -11.61
N LEU A 21 -6.14 1.44 -10.93
CA LEU A 21 -5.28 2.47 -11.54
C LEU A 21 -4.36 1.94 -12.64
N ALA A 22 -4.01 0.64 -12.59
CA ALA A 22 -3.20 0.00 -13.62
C ALA A 22 -4.02 -0.60 -14.78
N ALA A 23 -5.35 -0.41 -14.82
CA ALA A 23 -6.19 -0.85 -15.94
C ALA A 23 -5.84 -0.12 -17.24
N ASP A 24 -6.32 -0.68 -18.35
CA ASP A 24 -6.19 -0.10 -19.70
C ASP A 24 -7.21 0.99 -19.99
N ILE A 25 -8.06 1.32 -19.02
CA ILE A 25 -9.09 2.36 -19.11
C ILE A 25 -8.92 3.38 -17.98
N ALA A 26 -9.55 4.54 -18.14
CA ALA A 26 -9.61 5.56 -17.09
C ALA A 26 -10.40 5.06 -15.86
N PRO A 27 -10.09 5.56 -14.65
CA PRO A 27 -10.89 5.29 -13.45
C PRO A 27 -12.35 5.69 -13.63
N ASP A 28 -13.25 4.92 -13.00
CA ASP A 28 -14.70 5.15 -13.09
C ASP A 28 -15.09 6.49 -12.44
N GLU A 29 -15.71 7.39 -13.23
CA GLU A 29 -16.08 8.73 -12.76
C GLU A 29 -17.11 8.70 -11.61
N MET A 30 -18.04 7.74 -11.63
CA MET A 30 -19.02 7.58 -10.55
C MET A 30 -18.35 7.14 -9.25
N HIS A 31 -17.33 6.28 -9.34
CA HIS A 31 -16.52 5.89 -8.19
C HIS A 31 -15.76 7.10 -7.65
N LEU A 32 -15.07 7.84 -8.50
CA LEU A 32 -14.34 9.06 -8.11
C LEU A 32 -15.27 10.08 -7.45
N HIS A 33 -16.46 10.27 -7.98
CA HIS A 33 -17.44 11.18 -7.38
C HIS A 33 -17.87 10.73 -5.97
N ARG A 34 -18.12 9.44 -5.76
CA ARG A 34 -18.48 8.90 -4.43
C ARG A 34 -17.32 9.02 -3.45
N LEU A 35 -16.10 8.73 -3.90
CA LEU A 35 -14.90 8.86 -3.08
C LEU A 35 -14.66 10.32 -2.70
N ARG A 36 -14.81 11.26 -3.64
CA ARG A 36 -14.74 12.69 -3.37
C ARG A 36 -15.75 13.12 -2.30
N ALA A 37 -17.01 12.70 -2.42
CA ALA A 37 -18.03 13.00 -1.43
C ALA A 37 -17.69 12.46 -0.03
N LEU A 38 -17.11 11.25 0.03
CA LEU A 38 -16.63 10.67 1.28
C LEU A 38 -15.47 11.47 1.88
N ILE A 39 -14.50 11.87 1.04
CA ILE A 39 -13.37 12.72 1.45
C ILE A 39 -13.87 14.05 1.98
N ASP A 40 -14.78 14.71 1.29
CA ASP A 40 -15.33 15.99 1.71
C ASP A 40 -16.10 15.89 3.05
N GLN A 41 -16.72 14.73 3.31
CA GLN A 41 -17.45 14.48 4.56
C GLN A 41 -16.52 14.16 5.74
N LEU A 42 -15.44 13.41 5.51
CA LEU A 42 -14.58 12.87 6.57
C LEU A 42 -13.31 13.68 6.79
N GLN A 43 -12.88 14.46 5.78
CA GLN A 43 -11.62 15.21 5.78
C GLN A 43 -10.42 14.35 6.23
N PRO A 44 -10.18 13.19 5.58
CA PRO A 44 -9.13 12.27 6.01
C PRO A 44 -7.75 12.91 5.88
N ALA A 45 -6.82 12.52 6.76
CA ALA A 45 -5.42 12.95 6.70
C ALA A 45 -4.74 12.38 5.45
N LEU A 46 -4.98 11.10 5.15
CA LEU A 46 -4.39 10.38 4.03
C LEU A 46 -5.48 9.71 3.19
N VAL A 47 -5.19 9.53 1.91
CA VAL A 47 -5.99 8.73 0.96
C VAL A 47 -5.01 7.92 0.13
N SER A 48 -5.22 6.64 0.05
CA SER A 48 -4.37 5.71 -0.69
C SER A 48 -5.18 4.73 -1.55
N GLU A 49 -4.52 4.09 -2.49
CA GLU A 49 -5.09 3.09 -3.38
C GLU A 49 -4.00 2.11 -3.83
N HIS A 50 -4.38 0.89 -4.15
CA HIS A 50 -3.47 -0.12 -4.67
C HIS A 50 -2.98 0.21 -6.08
N LEU A 51 -1.70 -0.04 -6.33
CA LEU A 51 -1.13 0.02 -7.68
C LEU A 51 -1.34 -1.34 -8.39
N ALA A 52 -2.57 -1.60 -8.76
CA ALA A 52 -3.01 -2.84 -9.41
C ALA A 52 -4.14 -2.56 -10.40
N TRP A 53 -4.58 -3.57 -11.13
CA TRP A 53 -5.84 -3.51 -11.83
C TRP A 53 -6.80 -4.58 -11.27
N SER A 54 -8.09 -4.22 -11.17
CA SER A 54 -9.15 -5.05 -10.62
C SER A 54 -10.43 -4.99 -11.45
N SER A 55 -10.38 -4.35 -12.63
CA SER A 55 -11.52 -4.21 -13.53
C SER A 55 -11.10 -4.45 -14.98
N TRP A 56 -11.86 -5.26 -15.69
CA TRP A 56 -11.63 -5.50 -17.11
C TRP A 56 -12.96 -5.66 -17.85
N ARG A 57 -13.15 -4.88 -18.93
CA ARG A 57 -14.36 -4.89 -19.76
C ARG A 57 -15.68 -4.79 -18.97
N GLY A 58 -15.69 -3.94 -17.93
CA GLY A 58 -16.86 -3.74 -17.07
C GLY A 58 -17.09 -4.82 -16.01
N GLN A 59 -16.21 -5.82 -15.92
CA GLN A 59 -16.23 -6.81 -14.83
C GLN A 59 -15.24 -6.42 -13.75
N TYR A 60 -15.69 -6.41 -12.51
CA TYR A 60 -14.84 -6.29 -11.35
C TYR A 60 -14.30 -7.68 -10.95
N LEU A 61 -13.00 -7.75 -10.77
CA LEU A 61 -12.28 -8.93 -10.31
C LEU A 61 -11.81 -8.61 -8.89
N PRO A 62 -12.27 -9.32 -7.86
CA PRO A 62 -11.93 -9.00 -6.46
C PRO A 62 -10.51 -9.45 -6.12
N ASP A 63 -9.53 -8.92 -6.83
CA ASP A 63 -8.11 -9.25 -6.68
C ASP A 63 -7.24 -8.08 -7.13
N LEU A 64 -5.99 -8.06 -6.69
CA LEU A 64 -4.96 -7.10 -7.07
C LEU A 64 -4.10 -7.70 -8.19
N LEU A 65 -4.53 -7.50 -9.43
CA LEU A 65 -3.89 -8.12 -10.57
C LEU A 65 -2.63 -7.36 -11.01
N PRO A 66 -1.55 -8.10 -11.34
CA PRO A 66 -0.28 -7.51 -11.73
C PRO A 66 -0.32 -6.98 -13.17
N PHE A 67 0.62 -6.11 -13.49
CA PHE A 67 0.80 -5.53 -14.82
C PHE A 67 2.28 -5.47 -15.20
N PRO A 68 2.64 -5.49 -16.48
CA PRO A 68 4.01 -5.28 -16.91
C PRO A 68 4.41 -3.81 -16.67
N ARG A 69 5.51 -3.58 -16.01
CA ARG A 69 6.07 -2.23 -15.78
C ARG A 69 6.77 -1.70 -17.04
N SER A 70 5.99 -1.56 -18.11
CA SER A 70 6.46 -1.01 -19.37
C SER A 70 6.39 0.52 -19.41
N ASN A 71 7.01 1.15 -20.41
CA ASN A 71 6.91 2.58 -20.63
C ASN A 71 5.48 3.03 -20.91
N GLU A 72 4.70 2.23 -21.65
CA GLU A 72 3.28 2.48 -21.92
C GLU A 72 2.46 2.41 -20.63
N ALA A 73 2.73 1.42 -19.78
CA ALA A 73 2.06 1.30 -18.49
C ALA A 73 2.37 2.51 -17.60
N LEU A 74 3.62 2.97 -17.58
CA LEU A 74 4.00 4.15 -16.80
C LEU A 74 3.24 5.41 -17.25
N ILE A 75 3.11 5.64 -18.55
CA ILE A 75 2.35 6.77 -19.10
C ILE A 75 0.88 6.65 -18.69
N ARG A 76 0.26 5.51 -18.98
CA ARG A 76 -1.17 5.27 -18.71
C ARG A 76 -1.52 5.39 -17.23
N ILE A 77 -0.69 4.79 -16.37
CA ILE A 77 -0.91 4.84 -14.91
C ILE A 77 -0.69 6.26 -14.40
N SER A 78 0.31 6.98 -14.91
CA SER A 78 0.50 8.40 -14.57
C SER A 78 -0.75 9.22 -14.89
N ASP A 79 -1.35 9.01 -16.07
CA ASP A 79 -2.58 9.70 -16.47
C ASP A 79 -3.78 9.33 -15.57
N ASN A 80 -3.92 8.04 -15.20
CA ASN A 80 -4.98 7.59 -14.30
C ASN A 80 -4.82 8.17 -12.90
N VAL A 81 -3.60 8.21 -12.37
CA VAL A 81 -3.29 8.83 -11.07
C VAL A 81 -3.60 10.33 -11.12
N GLN A 82 -3.17 11.04 -12.16
CA GLN A 82 -3.43 12.47 -12.29
C GLN A 82 -4.93 12.76 -12.35
N ARG A 83 -5.69 12.03 -13.18
CA ARG A 83 -7.16 12.14 -13.24
C ARG A 83 -7.82 11.90 -11.90
N THR A 84 -7.33 10.90 -11.15
CA THR A 84 -7.83 10.62 -9.80
C THR A 84 -7.56 11.80 -8.86
N GLN A 85 -6.34 12.31 -8.82
CA GLN A 85 -5.95 13.44 -7.98
C GLN A 85 -6.74 14.71 -8.34
N ASP A 86 -6.94 14.99 -9.62
CA ASP A 86 -7.73 16.13 -10.09
C ASP A 86 -9.20 16.01 -9.65
N ALA A 87 -9.81 14.81 -9.80
CA ALA A 87 -11.18 14.55 -9.38
C ALA A 87 -11.35 14.66 -7.86
N LEU A 88 -10.37 14.17 -7.09
CA LEU A 88 -10.39 14.21 -5.63
C LEU A 88 -9.94 15.56 -5.06
N GLY A 89 -9.28 16.42 -5.86
CA GLY A 89 -8.73 17.71 -5.45
C GLY A 89 -7.61 17.60 -4.40
N ARG A 90 -6.90 16.46 -4.37
CA ARG A 90 -5.77 16.20 -3.46
C ARG A 90 -4.86 15.11 -4.01
N SER A 91 -3.64 15.04 -3.51
CA SER A 91 -2.77 13.91 -3.80
C SER A 91 -3.23 12.65 -3.07
N ILE A 92 -2.93 11.50 -3.68
CA ILE A 92 -3.13 10.16 -3.11
C ILE A 92 -1.80 9.46 -2.95
N SER A 93 -1.78 8.37 -2.20
CA SER A 93 -0.63 7.47 -2.09
C SER A 93 -0.91 6.16 -2.79
N LEU A 94 0.11 5.60 -3.43
CA LEU A 94 0.01 4.33 -4.13
C LEU A 94 0.74 3.25 -3.36
N GLU A 95 0.08 2.12 -3.18
CA GLU A 95 0.62 0.98 -2.48
C GLU A 95 1.34 0.02 -3.41
N ASN A 96 2.50 -0.50 -2.98
CA ASN A 96 3.18 -1.60 -3.63
C ASN A 96 2.40 -2.90 -3.43
N PRO A 97 1.96 -3.57 -4.50
CA PRO A 97 1.23 -4.84 -4.37
C PRO A 97 2.16 -5.99 -3.99
N SER A 98 1.58 -7.08 -3.47
CA SER A 98 2.26 -8.36 -3.34
C SER A 98 2.35 -9.09 -4.68
N HIS A 99 3.44 -9.84 -4.88
CA HIS A 99 3.70 -10.59 -6.11
C HIS A 99 3.81 -12.08 -5.83
N TYR A 100 3.15 -12.89 -6.68
CA TYR A 100 3.12 -14.35 -6.56
C TYR A 100 3.91 -15.07 -7.63
N LEU A 101 3.99 -14.48 -8.81
CA LEU A 101 4.66 -15.07 -9.97
C LEU A 101 5.53 -14.01 -10.67
N PRO A 102 6.69 -14.42 -11.22
CA PRO A 102 7.46 -13.52 -12.06
C PRO A 102 6.65 -13.15 -13.31
N MET A 103 6.69 -11.90 -13.69
CA MET A 103 6.06 -11.41 -14.91
C MET A 103 7.14 -10.94 -15.89
N GLU A 104 6.93 -11.21 -17.16
CA GLU A 104 7.78 -10.72 -18.25
C GLU A 104 7.30 -9.37 -18.79
N GLY A 105 8.10 -8.72 -19.63
CA GLY A 105 7.76 -7.48 -20.30
C GLY A 105 7.94 -6.22 -19.45
N HIS A 106 8.80 -6.29 -18.44
CA HIS A 106 9.21 -5.12 -17.67
C HIS A 106 10.32 -4.35 -18.39
N ASP A 107 10.10 -3.03 -18.59
CA ASP A 107 11.15 -2.08 -18.96
C ASP A 107 11.79 -1.46 -17.70
N TRP A 108 11.09 -1.52 -16.58
CA TRP A 108 11.47 -0.89 -15.32
C TRP A 108 11.61 -1.90 -14.18
N ASP A 109 12.63 -1.71 -13.34
CA ASP A 109 12.62 -2.24 -11.97
C ASP A 109 11.44 -1.64 -11.20
N GLU A 110 10.89 -2.37 -10.24
CA GLU A 110 9.69 -1.91 -9.53
C GLU A 110 9.91 -0.63 -8.75
N ILE A 111 11.04 -0.52 -8.05
CA ILE A 111 11.36 0.67 -7.25
C ILE A 111 11.56 1.88 -8.15
N ASP A 112 12.25 1.71 -9.29
CA ASP A 112 12.47 2.78 -10.25
C ASP A 112 11.16 3.21 -10.91
N PHE A 113 10.24 2.26 -11.18
CA PHE A 113 8.90 2.54 -11.69
C PHE A 113 8.08 3.37 -10.69
N LEU A 114 8.05 2.97 -9.42
CA LEU A 114 7.35 3.67 -8.34
C LEU A 114 7.92 5.08 -8.12
N ALA A 115 9.25 5.20 -8.10
CA ALA A 115 9.92 6.49 -7.94
C ALA A 115 9.59 7.45 -9.10
N GLU A 116 9.63 6.95 -10.34
CA GLU A 116 9.31 7.76 -11.52
C GLU A 116 7.82 8.12 -11.58
N LEU A 117 6.92 7.21 -11.18
CA LEU A 117 5.49 7.47 -11.08
C LEU A 117 5.20 8.59 -10.07
N ALA A 118 5.79 8.49 -8.87
CA ALA A 118 5.67 9.54 -7.85
C ALA A 118 6.24 10.88 -8.33
N ARG A 119 7.37 10.86 -9.03
CA ARG A 119 7.98 12.08 -9.59
C ARG A 119 7.10 12.74 -10.67
N ARG A 120 6.42 11.95 -11.51
CA ARG A 120 5.55 12.46 -12.60
C ARG A 120 4.26 13.06 -12.08
N THR A 121 3.65 12.41 -11.10
CA THR A 121 2.28 12.72 -10.67
C THR A 121 2.21 13.49 -9.36
N GLY A 122 3.31 13.57 -8.61
CA GLY A 122 3.32 14.14 -7.27
C GLY A 122 2.54 13.30 -6.24
N CYS A 123 2.20 12.04 -6.56
CA CYS A 123 1.58 11.14 -5.60
C CYS A 123 2.58 10.70 -4.51
N GLY A 124 2.07 10.35 -3.35
CA GLY A 124 2.84 9.64 -2.33
C GLY A 124 2.96 8.15 -2.64
N LEU A 125 3.73 7.45 -1.81
CA LEU A 125 3.76 6.00 -1.78
C LEU A 125 3.31 5.52 -0.40
N LEU A 126 2.42 4.55 -0.38
CA LEU A 126 2.14 3.72 0.77
C LEU A 126 3.03 2.49 0.64
N LEU A 127 3.87 2.26 1.64
CA LEU A 127 4.76 1.10 1.66
C LEU A 127 4.20 0.03 2.58
N ASP A 128 3.65 -1.03 2.00
CA ASP A 128 3.33 -2.23 2.75
C ASP A 128 4.57 -3.13 2.87
N VAL A 129 5.03 -3.32 4.12
CA VAL A 129 6.22 -4.11 4.43
C VAL A 129 5.95 -5.61 4.36
N ASN A 130 4.70 -6.04 4.63
CA ASN A 130 4.30 -7.43 4.46
C ASN A 130 4.29 -7.80 2.97
N ASN A 131 3.80 -6.93 2.08
CA ASN A 131 3.81 -7.14 0.63
C ASN A 131 5.23 -7.30 0.09
N VAL A 132 6.18 -6.51 0.61
CA VAL A 132 7.61 -6.69 0.29
C VAL A 132 8.11 -8.04 0.76
N HIS A 133 7.77 -8.47 1.99
CA HIS A 133 8.19 -9.76 2.53
C HIS A 133 7.60 -10.93 1.75
N VAL A 134 6.31 -10.90 1.46
CA VAL A 134 5.59 -11.90 0.66
C VAL A 134 6.22 -12.01 -0.75
N SER A 135 6.40 -10.88 -1.42
CA SER A 135 6.99 -10.83 -2.76
C SER A 135 8.43 -11.34 -2.76
N ALA A 136 9.23 -10.97 -1.75
CA ALA A 136 10.61 -11.41 -1.62
C ALA A 136 10.72 -12.94 -1.45
N HIS A 137 9.84 -13.52 -0.64
CA HIS A 137 9.76 -14.97 -0.49
C HIS A 137 9.36 -15.65 -1.80
N ASN A 138 8.28 -15.19 -2.42
CA ASN A 138 7.69 -15.81 -3.61
C ASN A 138 8.58 -15.70 -4.86
N LEU A 139 9.28 -14.58 -5.02
CA LEU A 139 10.10 -14.28 -6.20
C LEU A 139 11.60 -14.47 -5.96
N GLY A 140 12.05 -14.72 -4.73
CA GLY A 140 13.43 -15.02 -4.41
C GLY A 140 14.38 -13.82 -4.42
N PHE A 141 13.94 -12.63 -4.01
CA PHE A 141 14.81 -11.47 -3.86
C PHE A 141 15.04 -11.07 -2.39
N ASP A 142 15.98 -10.18 -2.13
CA ASP A 142 16.29 -9.69 -0.79
C ASP A 142 15.36 -8.52 -0.40
N ALA A 143 14.47 -8.76 0.55
CA ALA A 143 13.52 -7.75 1.05
C ALA A 143 14.23 -6.55 1.72
N ALA A 144 15.35 -6.77 2.42
CA ALA A 144 16.08 -5.68 3.06
C ALA A 144 16.77 -4.79 2.02
N ALA A 145 17.35 -5.39 0.97
CA ALA A 145 17.92 -4.66 -0.15
C ALA A 145 16.86 -3.87 -0.93
N TYR A 146 15.66 -4.45 -1.11
CA TYR A 146 14.51 -3.76 -1.70
C TYR A 146 14.14 -2.52 -0.86
N LEU A 147 13.92 -2.68 0.43
CA LEU A 147 13.58 -1.57 1.32
C LEU A 147 14.67 -0.50 1.38
N ALA A 148 15.96 -0.89 1.33
CA ALA A 148 17.06 0.07 1.33
C ALA A 148 17.06 1.01 0.11
N ARG A 149 16.57 0.54 -1.04
CA ARG A 149 16.43 1.33 -2.28
C ARG A 149 15.11 2.12 -2.36
N PHE A 150 14.09 1.72 -1.58
CA PHE A 150 12.77 2.33 -1.69
C PHE A 150 12.82 3.85 -1.45
N PRO A 151 12.12 4.69 -2.26
CA PRO A 151 12.25 6.15 -2.26
C PRO A 151 11.66 6.77 -0.98
N ALA A 152 12.48 6.92 0.05
CA ALA A 152 12.12 7.38 1.39
C ALA A 152 11.31 8.69 1.42
N GLN A 153 11.60 9.60 0.49
CA GLN A 153 10.94 10.92 0.44
C GLN A 153 9.50 10.84 -0.06
N ALA A 154 9.15 9.78 -0.78
CA ALA A 154 7.80 9.57 -1.30
C ALA A 154 6.90 8.81 -0.30
N ILE A 155 7.46 8.16 0.72
CA ILE A 155 6.68 7.37 1.69
C ILE A 155 5.85 8.30 2.56
N SER A 156 4.53 8.23 2.41
CA SER A 156 3.54 8.97 3.20
C SER A 156 2.95 8.14 4.34
N GLU A 157 2.85 6.82 4.15
CA GLU A 157 2.26 5.87 5.07
C GLU A 157 2.94 4.51 4.94
N ILE A 158 2.92 3.73 6.03
CA ILE A 158 3.42 2.36 6.07
C ILE A 158 2.29 1.45 6.54
N HIS A 159 2.07 0.32 5.85
CA HIS A 159 1.23 -0.76 6.33
C HIS A 159 2.07 -1.93 6.85
N LEU A 160 1.54 -2.56 7.90
CA LEU A 160 2.05 -3.79 8.49
C LEU A 160 0.91 -4.78 8.64
N ALA A 161 1.06 -5.96 8.08
CA ALA A 161 0.07 -7.02 8.13
C ALA A 161 0.71 -8.39 8.38
N GLY A 162 -0.11 -9.37 8.65
CA GLY A 162 0.27 -10.78 8.64
C GLY A 162 -0.08 -11.43 7.31
N HIS A 163 0.50 -12.59 7.07
CA HIS A 163 0.29 -13.39 5.87
C HIS A 163 0.03 -14.85 6.23
N SER A 164 -0.57 -15.60 5.32
CA SER A 164 -0.74 -17.05 5.44
C SER A 164 0.24 -17.79 4.52
N HIS A 165 0.37 -19.09 4.74
CA HIS A 165 1.25 -19.95 3.97
C HIS A 165 0.43 -20.96 3.16
N ASP A 166 0.59 -20.97 1.85
CA ASP A 166 0.08 -22.04 1.00
C ASP A 166 1.07 -23.21 0.98
N ALA A 167 0.76 -24.25 1.74
CA ALA A 167 1.63 -25.41 1.86
C ALA A 167 1.79 -26.22 0.57
N GLN A 168 0.84 -26.11 -0.38
CA GLN A 168 0.86 -26.84 -1.65
C GLN A 168 1.77 -26.17 -2.67
N ALA A 169 1.71 -24.84 -2.74
CA ALA A 169 2.49 -24.04 -3.67
C ALA A 169 3.80 -23.51 -3.09
N SER A 170 4.04 -23.70 -1.78
CA SER A 170 5.17 -23.10 -1.06
C SER A 170 5.22 -21.56 -1.19
N LEU A 171 4.05 -20.94 -1.33
CA LEU A 171 3.90 -19.49 -1.44
C LEU A 171 3.48 -18.88 -0.09
N LEU A 172 3.88 -17.65 0.14
CA LEU A 172 3.22 -16.78 1.11
C LEU A 172 2.07 -16.07 0.43
N ILE A 173 0.92 -16.02 1.12
CA ILE A 173 -0.30 -15.37 0.65
C ILE A 173 -0.52 -14.11 1.48
N ASP A 174 -0.70 -13.01 0.82
CA ASP A 174 -1.02 -11.71 1.40
C ASP A 174 -2.48 -11.67 1.85
N SER A 175 -2.74 -12.31 2.98
CA SER A 175 -4.10 -12.56 3.46
C SER A 175 -4.57 -11.55 4.50
N HIS A 176 -3.65 -10.85 5.13
CA HIS A 176 -3.92 -9.92 6.25
C HIS A 176 -4.82 -10.52 7.36
N ASP A 177 -4.73 -11.84 7.55
CA ASP A 177 -5.57 -12.60 8.49
C ASP A 177 -4.81 -13.22 9.67
N ALA A 178 -3.51 -12.95 9.77
CA ALA A 178 -2.61 -13.46 10.79
C ALA A 178 -1.90 -12.33 11.56
N THR A 179 -1.25 -12.67 12.67
CA THR A 179 -0.35 -11.76 13.39
C THR A 179 0.86 -11.40 12.54
N ILE A 180 1.39 -10.19 12.73
CA ILE A 180 2.58 -9.72 12.01
C ILE A 180 3.77 -10.62 12.36
N ALA A 181 4.38 -11.19 11.33
CA ALA A 181 5.49 -12.13 11.47
C ALA A 181 6.79 -11.44 11.92
N ALA A 182 7.63 -12.16 12.66
CA ALA A 182 8.90 -11.62 13.13
C ALA A 182 9.82 -11.06 12.02
N PRO A 183 9.91 -11.66 10.81
CA PRO A 183 10.65 -11.05 9.70
C PRO A 183 10.10 -9.69 9.25
N VAL A 184 8.77 -9.52 9.25
CA VAL A 184 8.12 -8.25 8.88
C VAL A 184 8.45 -7.17 9.91
N TRP A 185 8.40 -7.49 11.22
CA TRP A 185 8.84 -6.59 12.28
C TRP A 185 10.31 -6.18 12.14
N ALA A 186 11.20 -7.11 11.80
CA ALA A 186 12.63 -6.81 11.59
C ALA A 186 12.85 -5.87 10.39
N LEU A 187 12.13 -6.08 9.29
CA LEU A 187 12.16 -5.21 8.11
C LEU A 187 11.62 -3.81 8.43
N TYR A 188 10.52 -3.73 9.15
CA TYR A 188 9.94 -2.47 9.60
C TYR A 188 10.92 -1.68 10.49
N GLN A 189 11.54 -2.34 11.47
CA GLN A 189 12.55 -1.71 12.33
C GLN A 189 13.72 -1.14 11.54
N GLN A 190 14.23 -1.89 10.55
CA GLN A 190 15.31 -1.43 9.66
C GLN A 190 14.85 -0.23 8.84
N LEU A 191 13.64 -0.28 8.29
CA LEU A 191 13.06 0.79 7.48
C LEU A 191 12.97 2.09 8.29
N ILE A 192 12.27 2.10 9.44
CA ILE A 192 12.07 3.32 10.23
C ILE A 192 13.37 3.85 10.83
N THR A 193 14.35 2.99 11.09
CA THR A 193 15.70 3.42 11.50
C THR A 193 16.39 4.22 10.40
N ARG A 194 16.14 3.88 9.13
CA ARG A 194 16.70 4.58 7.95
C ARG A 194 15.98 5.88 7.63
N ILE A 195 14.64 5.86 7.66
CA ILE A 195 13.82 6.97 7.11
C ILE A 195 13.22 7.88 8.19
N GLY A 196 13.33 7.50 9.46
CA GLY A 196 12.61 8.13 10.57
C GLY A 196 11.13 7.70 10.66
N PRO A 197 10.42 8.17 11.70
CA PRO A 197 9.01 7.83 11.91
C PRO A 197 8.12 8.26 10.73
N ARG A 198 7.15 7.40 10.42
CA ARG A 198 6.08 7.66 9.44
C ARG A 198 4.74 7.17 10.02
N PRO A 199 3.60 7.75 9.60
CA PRO A 199 2.30 7.16 9.88
C PRO A 199 2.32 5.66 9.55
N THR A 200 1.91 4.84 10.50
CA THR A 200 1.94 3.38 10.35
C THR A 200 0.60 2.81 10.78
N LEU A 201 0.03 1.93 9.95
CA LEU A 201 -1.23 1.24 10.18
C LEU A 201 -0.97 -0.25 10.33
N ILE A 202 -1.64 -0.87 11.31
CA ILE A 202 -1.73 -2.33 11.45
C ILE A 202 -2.99 -2.77 10.73
N GLU A 203 -2.85 -3.58 9.70
CA GLU A 203 -3.97 -4.06 8.89
C GLU A 203 -4.34 -5.50 9.25
N ARG A 204 -5.63 -5.74 9.42
CA ARG A 204 -6.18 -7.06 9.71
C ARG A 204 -7.57 -7.20 9.06
N ASP A 205 -7.64 -7.92 7.93
CA ASP A 205 -8.83 -8.06 7.11
C ASP A 205 -9.64 -9.33 7.41
N GLY A 206 -8.97 -10.33 7.98
CA GLY A 206 -9.60 -11.60 8.34
C GLY A 206 -9.17 -12.09 9.71
N ASN A 207 -9.83 -13.15 10.19
CA ASN A 207 -9.53 -13.76 11.51
C ASN A 207 -9.34 -12.72 12.62
N LEU A 208 -10.29 -11.78 12.73
CA LEU A 208 -10.18 -10.65 13.65
C LEU A 208 -9.97 -11.15 15.08
N PRO A 209 -8.82 -10.84 15.71
CA PRO A 209 -8.53 -11.26 17.08
C PRO A 209 -9.26 -10.37 18.08
N ALA A 210 -9.05 -10.63 19.37
CA ALA A 210 -9.48 -9.71 20.41
C ALA A 210 -8.80 -8.33 20.20
N PHE A 211 -9.53 -7.26 20.47
CA PHE A 211 -9.03 -5.90 20.30
C PHE A 211 -7.72 -5.61 21.07
N SER A 212 -7.55 -6.26 22.23
CA SER A 212 -6.30 -6.20 23.02
C SER A 212 -5.08 -6.72 22.27
N GLU A 213 -5.24 -7.69 21.36
CA GLU A 213 -4.15 -8.23 20.55
C GLU A 213 -3.74 -7.24 19.47
N LEU A 214 -4.72 -6.60 18.79
CA LEU A 214 -4.45 -5.51 17.84
C LEU A 214 -3.75 -4.33 18.53
N LEU A 215 -4.17 -3.98 19.74
CA LEU A 215 -3.50 -2.94 20.52
C LEU A 215 -2.05 -3.32 20.87
N ALA A 216 -1.77 -4.59 21.18
CA ALA A 216 -0.40 -5.03 21.45
C ALA A 216 0.50 -4.93 20.20
N GLU A 217 -0.01 -5.25 19.01
CA GLU A 217 0.72 -5.03 17.76
C GLU A 217 0.96 -3.54 17.52
N ARG A 218 -0.06 -2.70 17.71
CA ARG A 218 0.07 -1.24 17.62
C ARG A 218 1.11 -0.70 18.61
N ASP A 219 1.11 -1.16 19.85
CA ASP A 219 2.06 -0.74 20.89
C ASP A 219 3.50 -1.14 20.54
N THR A 220 3.67 -2.30 19.90
CA THR A 220 4.95 -2.74 19.36
C THR A 220 5.45 -1.79 18.27
N ALA A 221 4.58 -1.44 17.31
CA ALA A 221 4.92 -0.48 16.26
C ALA A 221 5.27 0.89 16.86
N GLN A 222 4.48 1.38 17.84
CA GLN A 222 4.71 2.66 18.48
C GLN A 222 6.07 2.69 19.22
N ALA A 223 6.41 1.64 19.95
CA ALA A 223 7.71 1.55 20.64
C ALA A 223 8.90 1.61 19.67
N LEU A 224 8.77 0.99 18.49
CA LEU A 224 9.78 1.08 17.44
C LEU A 224 9.88 2.50 16.85
N LEU A 225 8.74 3.16 16.60
CA LEU A 225 8.69 4.54 16.11
C LEU A 225 9.33 5.51 17.11
N ASP A 226 9.01 5.39 18.40
CA ASP A 226 9.58 6.23 19.46
C ASP A 226 11.10 6.07 19.54
N SER A 227 11.58 4.82 19.42
CA SER A 227 13.01 4.51 19.41
C SER A 227 13.74 5.10 18.21
N ALA A 228 13.09 5.15 17.04
CA ALA A 228 13.64 5.75 15.82
C ALA A 228 13.62 7.30 15.88
N GLY A 229 12.58 7.90 16.47
CA GLY A 229 12.44 9.34 16.63
C GLY A 229 13.36 9.97 17.69
N ALA A 230 13.84 9.15 18.64
CA ALA A 230 14.75 9.61 19.69
C ALA A 230 16.24 9.68 19.27
N ARG A 231 16.58 9.29 18.05
CA ARG A 231 17.96 9.40 17.56
C ARG A 231 18.22 10.80 17.06
N PRO A 232 19.31 11.47 17.53
CA PRO A 232 19.68 12.82 17.14
C PRO A 232 20.11 12.93 15.69
#